data_acf608d294bc78e2743e955c84783fbc
#
_entry.id   acf608d294bc78e2743e955c84783fbc
#
_cell.length_a   1.000
_cell.length_b   1.000
_cell.length_c   1.000
_cell.angle_alpha   90.00
_cell.angle_beta   90.00
_cell.angle_gamma   90.00
#
_symmetry.space_group_name_H-M   'P 1'
#
loop_
_entity.id
_entity.type
_entity.pdbx_description
1 polymer ?
#
loop_
_entity_poly.entity_id
_entity_poly.type
_entity_poly.pdbx_seq_one_letter_code
_entity_poly.pdbx_strand_id
1 'polypeptide(L)'
;MSQHDRYISPFSTRYASDEMQYIFSDDNKFRTWRRLWVALARAEMEQGLPNITPDMVAELEAHVDDINYEVAIEREKLVRHDVMSHVYAYGQQCPKAAGIIHLGATSCYVGDNTDIIVMRQGLELVRKKLVGVLAKLAHFAKEYKDMPCMAYTHCQPAQPTTVGKRATLWANELVMDLAEIDHRLATLQLRGVKGTTGTQASFMELFKGDADKIRAVDASIAKEMGFDPKAVVPVSGQTYSRKVDSFILNALAGIGQSCMKFATDLRLLANFKEMEEPFEKNQIGSSAMPYKRNPMRCERICALARYLMVDVLNPSFTTGSQWFERTLDDSANKRVAMAEGFLATDAILNIMLNVTDGLVVYPKVVRSRLMAELPFMASENIMMQAVEKGGNRQELHERLRQHAIAAGKQVKEEGLPNDMVDRIAADPAFGLTREEIVAGLVPENFVGRAPQQVEEFIANVLQPIFDADPEDVEQHASLSV
;
A
#
# COMPACT_ATOMS: atom_id res chain seq x y z
N MET A 1 11.95 36.06 -6.81
CA MET A 1 10.76 35.24 -6.97
C MET A 1 10.35 34.77 -5.60
N SER A 2 9.05 34.76 -5.28
CA SER A 2 8.51 34.25 -4.02
C SER A 2 8.67 32.73 -3.96
N GLN A 3 8.75 32.15 -2.74
CA GLN A 3 8.67 30.67 -2.56
C GLN A 3 7.30 30.09 -3.00
N HIS A 4 6.31 30.95 -3.24
CA HIS A 4 4.93 30.57 -3.53
C HIS A 4 4.48 30.92 -4.96
N ASP A 5 5.38 31.27 -5.85
CA ASP A 5 5.07 31.69 -7.21
C ASP A 5 5.14 30.56 -8.26
N ARG A 6 5.33 29.31 -7.81
CA ARG A 6 5.43 28.10 -8.65
C ARG A 6 4.52 27.00 -8.14
N TYR A 7 4.01 26.20 -9.06
CA TYR A 7 3.34 24.96 -8.71
C TYR A 7 4.34 23.94 -8.14
N ILE A 8 4.01 23.37 -6.99
CA ILE A 8 4.70 22.22 -6.38
C ILE A 8 3.64 21.16 -6.12
N SER A 9 3.95 19.89 -6.43
CA SER A 9 3.02 18.78 -6.22
C SER A 9 2.55 18.72 -4.77
N PRO A 10 1.23 18.60 -4.51
CA PRO A 10 0.71 18.40 -3.16
C PRO A 10 1.24 17.14 -2.47
N PHE A 11 1.69 16.15 -3.22
CA PHE A 11 2.37 14.99 -2.63
C PHE A 11 3.60 15.41 -1.83
N SER A 12 4.40 16.34 -2.35
CA SER A 12 5.62 16.80 -1.69
C SER A 12 5.36 17.77 -0.53
N THR A 13 4.30 18.59 -0.61
CA THR A 13 4.07 19.66 0.38
C THR A 13 3.08 19.27 1.49
N ARG A 14 2.28 18.22 1.29
CA ARG A 14 1.15 17.90 2.17
C ARG A 14 1.01 16.45 2.55
N TYR A 15 1.38 15.48 1.69
CA TYR A 15 0.88 14.13 1.85
C TYR A 15 1.94 13.06 2.04
N ALA A 16 3.01 13.06 1.23
CA ALA A 16 4.05 12.04 1.30
C ALA A 16 5.05 12.31 2.42
N SER A 17 5.64 11.26 2.99
CA SER A 17 6.70 11.38 3.98
C SER A 17 8.00 11.90 3.36
N ASP A 18 8.85 12.50 4.20
CA ASP A 18 10.19 12.93 3.80
C ASP A 18 11.06 11.77 3.32
N GLU A 19 10.88 10.58 3.90
CA GLU A 19 11.59 9.36 3.49
C GLU A 19 11.27 8.98 2.04
N MET A 20 9.99 8.92 1.66
CA MET A 20 9.61 8.59 0.27
C MET A 20 10.01 9.69 -0.69
N GLN A 21 9.91 10.96 -0.30
CA GLN A 21 10.38 12.08 -1.11
C GLN A 21 11.89 12.01 -1.35
N TYR A 22 12.68 11.64 -0.32
CA TYR A 22 14.13 11.46 -0.49
C TYR A 22 14.46 10.31 -1.46
N ILE A 23 13.75 9.18 -1.36
CA ILE A 23 13.96 8.04 -2.26
C ILE A 23 13.86 8.45 -3.73
N PHE A 24 12.90 9.34 -4.08
CA PHE A 24 12.69 9.83 -5.44
C PHE A 24 13.36 11.18 -5.73
N SER A 25 14.23 11.65 -4.84
CA SER A 25 14.96 12.93 -5.01
C SER A 25 16.11 12.82 -5.99
N ASP A 26 16.51 13.96 -6.53
CA ASP A 26 17.72 14.07 -7.36
C ASP A 26 18.99 13.69 -6.57
N ASP A 27 19.06 13.99 -5.28
CA ASP A 27 20.18 13.57 -4.43
C ASP A 27 20.35 12.07 -4.40
N ASN A 28 19.31 11.31 -4.12
CA ASN A 28 19.37 9.84 -4.11
C ASN A 28 19.68 9.29 -5.51
N LYS A 29 19.07 9.86 -6.55
CA LYS A 29 19.28 9.48 -7.94
C LYS A 29 20.74 9.65 -8.36
N PHE A 30 21.30 10.82 -8.20
CA PHE A 30 22.65 11.11 -8.71
C PHE A 30 23.77 10.51 -7.84
N ARG A 31 23.56 10.36 -6.54
CA ARG A 31 24.44 9.56 -5.68
C ARG A 31 24.44 8.08 -6.12
N THR A 32 23.28 7.54 -6.47
CA THR A 32 23.19 6.18 -6.99
C THR A 32 23.90 6.03 -8.34
N TRP A 33 23.82 7.03 -9.23
CA TRP A 33 24.61 7.05 -10.46
C TRP A 33 26.11 6.97 -10.16
N ARG A 34 26.60 7.77 -9.22
CA ARG A 34 28.02 7.74 -8.84
C ARG A 34 28.42 6.40 -8.23
N ARG A 35 27.62 5.81 -7.37
CA ARG A 35 27.84 4.45 -6.84
C ARG A 35 27.91 3.42 -7.96
N LEU A 36 27.04 3.50 -8.94
CA LEU A 36 27.07 2.61 -10.11
C LEU A 36 28.33 2.79 -10.95
N TRP A 37 28.84 4.03 -11.13
CA TRP A 37 30.10 4.27 -11.82
C TRP A 37 31.30 3.74 -11.02
N VAL A 38 31.30 3.87 -9.70
CA VAL A 38 32.33 3.26 -8.83
C VAL A 38 32.30 1.73 -8.97
N ALA A 39 31.12 1.13 -8.86
CA ALA A 39 30.94 -0.30 -8.99
C ALA A 39 31.41 -0.84 -10.36
N LEU A 40 31.09 -0.10 -11.42
CA LEU A 40 31.56 -0.42 -12.78
C LEU A 40 33.10 -0.40 -12.87
N ALA A 41 33.72 0.71 -12.48
CA ALA A 41 35.18 0.86 -12.54
C ALA A 41 35.88 -0.19 -11.68
N ARG A 42 35.38 -0.49 -10.50
CA ARG A 42 35.92 -1.53 -9.62
C ARG A 42 35.82 -2.93 -10.27
N ALA A 43 34.62 -3.26 -10.78
CA ALA A 43 34.39 -4.56 -11.41
C ALA A 43 35.25 -4.75 -12.67
N GLU A 44 35.40 -3.70 -13.50
CA GLU A 44 36.27 -3.70 -14.67
C GLU A 44 37.74 -3.85 -14.30
N MET A 45 38.22 -3.20 -13.25
CA MET A 45 39.57 -3.33 -12.72
C MET A 45 39.82 -4.76 -12.22
N GLU A 46 38.91 -5.32 -11.44
CA GLU A 46 38.99 -6.69 -10.90
C GLU A 46 39.05 -7.76 -12.02
N GLN A 47 38.38 -7.49 -13.14
CA GLN A 47 38.41 -8.35 -14.31
C GLN A 47 39.62 -8.08 -15.22
N GLY A 48 40.52 -7.19 -14.80
CA GLY A 48 41.86 -7.03 -15.39
C GLY A 48 41.94 -6.04 -16.55
N LEU A 49 41.08 -5.02 -16.59
CA LEU A 49 41.29 -3.88 -17.51
C LEU A 49 42.50 -3.06 -17.03
N PRO A 50 43.57 -2.95 -17.86
CA PRO A 50 44.87 -2.44 -17.39
C PRO A 50 44.90 -0.92 -17.19
N ASN A 51 43.95 -0.20 -17.74
CA ASN A 51 43.84 1.27 -17.66
C ASN A 51 43.07 1.78 -16.45
N ILE A 52 42.58 0.88 -15.57
CA ILE A 52 41.88 1.25 -14.34
C ILE A 52 42.75 0.85 -13.16
N THR A 53 43.04 1.81 -12.28
CA THR A 53 43.90 1.59 -11.12
C THR A 53 43.13 1.72 -9.80
N PRO A 54 43.60 1.14 -8.69
CA PRO A 54 42.97 1.31 -7.37
C PRO A 54 42.81 2.79 -6.95
N ASP A 55 43.80 3.63 -7.29
CA ASP A 55 43.77 5.05 -6.98
C ASP A 55 42.64 5.79 -7.72
N MET A 56 42.32 5.38 -8.94
CA MET A 56 41.17 5.95 -9.69
C MET A 56 39.84 5.55 -9.05
N VAL A 57 39.70 4.31 -8.65
CA VAL A 57 38.48 3.83 -7.95
C VAL A 57 38.31 4.55 -6.61
N ALA A 58 39.39 4.69 -5.83
CA ALA A 58 39.37 5.40 -4.56
C ALA A 58 39.01 6.89 -4.70
N GLU A 59 39.51 7.55 -5.78
CA GLU A 59 39.14 8.94 -6.09
C GLU A 59 37.66 9.07 -6.41
N LEU A 60 37.06 8.15 -7.18
CA LEU A 60 35.61 8.12 -7.44
C LEU A 60 34.82 7.91 -6.15
N GLU A 61 35.21 6.96 -5.32
CA GLU A 61 34.55 6.69 -4.04
C GLU A 61 34.53 7.92 -3.12
N ALA A 62 35.61 8.67 -3.06
CA ALA A 62 35.73 9.86 -2.21
C ALA A 62 34.72 10.97 -2.56
N HIS A 63 34.22 10.97 -3.79
CA HIS A 63 33.33 12.02 -4.32
C HIS A 63 31.95 11.52 -4.71
N VAL A 64 31.45 10.42 -4.10
CA VAL A 64 30.11 9.89 -4.38
C VAL A 64 29.01 10.83 -3.92
N ASP A 65 29.20 11.49 -2.78
CA ASP A 65 28.12 12.24 -2.08
C ASP A 65 28.18 13.77 -2.30
N ASP A 66 29.31 14.32 -2.70
CA ASP A 66 29.52 15.78 -2.87
C ASP A 66 29.26 16.26 -4.30
N ILE A 67 28.07 16.05 -4.80
CA ILE A 67 27.69 16.36 -6.19
C ILE A 67 27.74 17.87 -6.45
N ASN A 68 28.49 18.30 -7.48
CA ASN A 68 28.46 19.68 -7.96
C ASN A 68 27.33 19.87 -8.97
N TYR A 69 26.14 20.17 -8.47
CA TYR A 69 24.95 20.38 -9.30
C TYR A 69 25.09 21.56 -10.25
N GLU A 70 25.75 22.65 -9.84
CA GLU A 70 25.91 23.84 -10.65
C GLU A 70 26.69 23.51 -11.95
N VAL A 71 27.80 22.80 -11.82
CA VAL A 71 28.60 22.38 -12.99
C VAL A 71 27.79 21.43 -13.88
N ALA A 72 27.05 20.49 -13.31
CA ALA A 72 26.23 19.56 -14.08
C ALA A 72 25.12 20.30 -14.86
N ILE A 73 24.39 21.20 -14.20
CA ILE A 73 23.31 21.99 -14.82
C ILE A 73 23.84 22.87 -15.95
N GLU A 74 24.94 23.60 -15.72
CA GLU A 74 25.53 24.46 -16.77
C GLU A 74 26.02 23.63 -17.96
N ARG A 75 26.62 22.45 -17.70
CA ARG A 75 27.03 21.54 -18.75
C ARG A 75 25.84 21.00 -19.55
N GLU A 76 24.74 20.64 -18.88
CA GLU A 76 23.54 20.14 -19.54
C GLU A 76 22.90 21.16 -20.46
N LYS A 77 22.90 22.43 -20.10
CA LYS A 77 22.45 23.54 -20.99
C LYS A 77 23.20 23.54 -22.32
N LEU A 78 24.47 23.15 -22.33
CA LEU A 78 25.31 23.13 -23.52
C LEU A 78 25.12 21.86 -24.34
N VAL A 79 25.17 20.69 -23.69
CA VAL A 79 25.22 19.41 -24.40
C VAL A 79 23.85 18.72 -24.52
N ARG A 80 22.83 19.19 -23.81
CA ARG A 80 21.45 18.66 -23.81
C ARG A 80 21.38 17.16 -23.47
N HIS A 81 22.23 16.72 -22.54
CA HIS A 81 22.33 15.32 -22.14
C HIS A 81 22.73 15.22 -20.66
N ASP A 82 21.80 14.76 -19.81
CA ASP A 82 21.93 14.70 -18.36
C ASP A 82 23.10 13.78 -17.91
N VAL A 83 23.13 12.54 -18.37
CA VAL A 83 24.17 11.58 -17.96
C VAL A 83 25.57 12.10 -18.31
N MET A 84 25.78 12.61 -19.53
CA MET A 84 27.07 13.14 -19.93
C MET A 84 27.46 14.43 -19.20
N SER A 85 26.49 15.19 -18.73
CA SER A 85 26.73 16.36 -17.88
C SER A 85 27.21 15.98 -16.49
N HIS A 86 26.63 14.91 -15.92
CA HIS A 86 27.08 14.36 -14.64
C HIS A 86 28.42 13.62 -14.75
N VAL A 87 28.70 12.93 -15.86
CA VAL A 87 30.06 12.37 -16.14
C VAL A 87 31.10 13.49 -16.15
N TYR A 88 30.79 14.59 -16.83
CA TYR A 88 31.67 15.76 -16.87
C TYR A 88 31.90 16.37 -15.48
N ALA A 89 30.82 16.63 -14.73
CA ALA A 89 30.93 17.19 -13.38
C ALA A 89 31.72 16.28 -12.44
N TYR A 90 31.51 14.98 -12.52
CA TYR A 90 32.23 13.99 -11.72
C TYR A 90 33.72 13.93 -12.12
N GLY A 91 34.03 13.95 -13.42
CA GLY A 91 35.39 13.99 -13.91
C GLY A 91 36.18 15.25 -13.51
N GLN A 92 35.50 16.40 -13.33
CA GLN A 92 36.11 17.62 -12.80
C GLN A 92 36.57 17.43 -11.34
N GLN A 93 35.85 16.66 -10.53
CA GLN A 93 36.22 16.35 -9.15
C GLN A 93 37.23 15.20 -9.06
N CYS A 94 37.25 14.32 -10.06
CA CYS A 94 38.06 13.12 -10.11
C CYS A 94 38.98 13.12 -11.35
N PRO A 95 40.01 14.00 -11.40
CA PRO A 95 40.83 14.19 -12.60
C PRO A 95 41.65 12.95 -12.99
N LYS A 96 42.05 12.09 -12.04
CA LYS A 96 42.74 10.83 -12.34
C LYS A 96 41.82 9.84 -13.04
N ALA A 97 40.57 9.75 -12.57
CA ALA A 97 39.55 8.81 -13.03
C ALA A 97 38.69 9.35 -14.18
N ALA A 98 38.81 10.61 -14.57
CA ALA A 98 37.93 11.25 -15.54
C ALA A 98 37.80 10.48 -16.86
N GLY A 99 38.87 9.83 -17.31
CA GLY A 99 38.90 9.07 -18.56
C GLY A 99 38.28 7.67 -18.52
N ILE A 100 37.93 7.18 -17.32
CA ILE A 100 37.33 5.85 -17.15
C ILE A 100 35.92 5.86 -16.64
N ILE A 101 35.37 7.02 -16.30
CA ILE A 101 33.98 7.14 -15.88
C ILE A 101 33.07 6.70 -17.04
N HIS A 102 32.14 5.77 -16.78
CA HIS A 102 31.18 5.31 -17.77
C HIS A 102 31.77 4.50 -18.92
N LEU A 103 32.93 3.86 -18.70
CA LEU A 103 33.62 3.11 -19.72
C LEU A 103 32.77 1.93 -20.23
N GLY A 104 32.65 1.75 -21.54
CA GLY A 104 31.80 0.73 -22.16
C GLY A 104 30.29 0.87 -21.97
N ALA A 105 29.85 1.72 -21.08
CA ALA A 105 28.44 1.85 -20.71
C ALA A 105 27.64 2.77 -21.64
N THR A 106 26.34 2.65 -21.61
CA THR A 106 25.37 3.59 -22.18
C THR A 106 24.60 4.29 -21.06
N SER A 107 23.91 5.39 -21.36
CA SER A 107 23.15 6.18 -20.36
C SER A 107 22.19 5.35 -19.53
N CYS A 108 21.54 4.33 -20.12
CA CYS A 108 20.65 3.42 -19.41
C CYS A 108 21.35 2.51 -18.42
N TYR A 109 22.69 2.45 -18.40
CA TYR A 109 23.40 1.76 -17.34
C TYR A 109 23.12 2.41 -15.98
N VAL A 110 23.35 3.71 -15.86
CA VAL A 110 23.03 4.43 -14.61
C VAL A 110 21.54 4.73 -14.48
N GLY A 111 20.86 5.11 -15.54
CA GLY A 111 19.44 5.43 -15.49
C GLY A 111 18.58 4.26 -15.06
N ASP A 112 18.64 3.16 -15.78
CA ASP A 112 17.76 2.00 -15.56
C ASP A 112 18.12 1.20 -14.30
N ASN A 113 19.40 1.01 -14.00
CA ASN A 113 19.80 0.35 -12.76
C ASN A 113 19.42 1.18 -11.53
N THR A 114 19.55 2.52 -11.60
CA THR A 114 19.07 3.41 -10.53
C THR A 114 17.57 3.30 -10.34
N ASP A 115 16.79 3.27 -11.41
CA ASP A 115 15.33 3.14 -11.30
C ASP A 115 14.92 1.85 -10.58
N ILE A 116 15.58 0.72 -10.86
CA ILE A 116 15.34 -0.54 -10.14
C ILE A 116 15.73 -0.42 -8.66
N ILE A 117 16.87 0.21 -8.35
CA ILE A 117 17.32 0.42 -6.96
C ILE A 117 16.34 1.30 -6.19
N VAL A 118 15.92 2.41 -6.78
CA VAL A 118 14.96 3.36 -6.17
C VAL A 118 13.59 2.70 -5.97
N MET A 119 13.10 1.95 -6.96
CA MET A 119 11.85 1.19 -6.81
C MET A 119 11.94 0.14 -5.69
N ARG A 120 13.08 -0.55 -5.52
CA ARG A 120 13.31 -1.45 -4.39
C ARG A 120 13.21 -0.71 -3.06
N GLN A 121 13.92 0.42 -2.92
CA GLN A 121 13.85 1.25 -1.71
C GLN A 121 12.43 1.70 -1.39
N GLY A 122 11.69 2.13 -2.41
CA GLY A 122 10.28 2.51 -2.27
C GLY A 122 9.39 1.35 -1.83
N LEU A 123 9.56 0.16 -2.42
CA LEU A 123 8.81 -1.04 -2.04
C LEU A 123 9.15 -1.51 -0.63
N GLU A 124 10.41 -1.44 -0.20
CA GLU A 124 10.84 -1.74 1.16
C GLU A 124 10.15 -0.82 2.17
N LEU A 125 10.08 0.49 1.90
CA LEU A 125 9.37 1.44 2.75
C LEU A 125 7.84 1.20 2.77
N VAL A 126 7.24 0.88 1.63
CA VAL A 126 5.81 0.50 1.53
C VAL A 126 5.55 -0.76 2.36
N ARG A 127 6.38 -1.79 2.22
CA ARG A 127 6.30 -3.04 2.99
C ARG A 127 6.33 -2.78 4.49
N LYS A 128 7.30 -1.99 4.94
CA LYS A 128 7.45 -1.58 6.34
C LYS A 128 6.16 -0.95 6.89
N LYS A 129 5.58 0.00 6.16
CA LYS A 129 4.33 0.66 6.57
C LYS A 129 3.13 -0.27 6.55
N LEU A 130 3.05 -1.22 5.61
CA LEU A 130 2.00 -2.24 5.59
C LEU A 130 2.04 -3.11 6.84
N VAL A 131 3.21 -3.57 7.26
CA VAL A 131 3.38 -4.35 8.51
C VAL A 131 2.89 -3.54 9.72
N GLY A 132 3.23 -2.26 9.80
CA GLY A 132 2.75 -1.38 10.85
C GLY A 132 1.23 -1.21 10.87
N VAL A 133 0.59 -1.06 9.71
CA VAL A 133 -0.88 -0.98 9.61
C VAL A 133 -1.53 -2.29 10.05
N LEU A 134 -0.99 -3.43 9.61
CA LEU A 134 -1.46 -4.76 10.01
C LEU A 134 -1.37 -4.97 11.53
N ALA A 135 -0.28 -4.50 12.17
CA ALA A 135 -0.12 -4.59 13.61
C ALA A 135 -1.19 -3.80 14.37
N LYS A 136 -1.51 -2.59 13.91
CA LYS A 136 -2.58 -1.77 14.52
C LYS A 136 -3.96 -2.38 14.31
N LEU A 137 -4.25 -2.90 13.14
CA LEU A 137 -5.50 -3.61 12.87
C LEU A 137 -5.61 -4.91 13.67
N ALA A 138 -4.51 -5.65 13.89
CA ALA A 138 -4.48 -6.84 14.75
C ALA A 138 -4.82 -6.49 16.20
N HIS A 139 -4.22 -5.41 16.73
CA HIS A 139 -4.52 -4.92 18.08
C HIS A 139 -6.00 -4.55 18.21
N PHE A 140 -6.52 -3.75 17.29
CA PHE A 140 -7.93 -3.36 17.26
C PHE A 140 -8.86 -4.57 17.13
N ALA A 141 -8.57 -5.50 16.22
CA ALA A 141 -9.38 -6.70 16.03
C ALA A 141 -9.43 -7.57 17.30
N LYS A 142 -8.30 -7.69 18.00
CA LYS A 142 -8.22 -8.45 19.27
C LYS A 142 -9.02 -7.79 20.39
N GLU A 143 -8.93 -6.46 20.51
CA GLU A 143 -9.68 -5.67 21.51
C GLU A 143 -11.19 -5.84 21.35
N TYR A 144 -11.68 -5.81 20.11
CA TYR A 144 -13.11 -5.84 19.80
C TYR A 144 -13.61 -7.17 19.25
N LYS A 145 -12.87 -8.27 19.44
CA LYS A 145 -13.22 -9.60 18.91
C LYS A 145 -14.57 -10.12 19.39
N ASP A 146 -14.93 -9.80 20.63
CA ASP A 146 -16.15 -10.27 21.32
C ASP A 146 -17.31 -9.26 21.25
N MET A 147 -17.13 -8.09 20.60
CA MET A 147 -18.16 -7.05 20.52
C MET A 147 -19.12 -7.31 19.36
N PRO A 148 -20.37 -7.76 19.59
CA PRO A 148 -21.34 -7.94 18.51
C PRO A 148 -21.71 -6.64 17.84
N CYS A 149 -21.83 -6.68 16.53
CA CYS A 149 -22.34 -5.57 15.72
C CYS A 149 -23.17 -6.09 14.55
N MET A 150 -23.91 -5.17 13.94
CA MET A 150 -24.66 -5.45 12.72
C MET A 150 -23.71 -5.72 11.56
N ALA A 151 -23.87 -6.87 10.87
CA ALA A 151 -23.30 -7.04 9.55
C ALA A 151 -24.30 -6.65 8.47
N TYR A 152 -23.77 -6.23 7.32
CA TYR A 152 -24.56 -5.80 6.19
C TYR A 152 -24.17 -6.59 4.93
N THR A 153 -25.17 -7.10 4.23
CA THR A 153 -25.03 -7.62 2.87
C THR A 153 -26.03 -6.86 1.98
N HIS A 154 -25.63 -6.53 0.76
CA HIS A 154 -26.47 -5.71 -0.13
C HIS A 154 -26.91 -4.36 0.49
N CYS A 155 -26.10 -3.77 1.37
CA CYS A 155 -26.44 -2.59 2.18
C CYS A 155 -27.69 -2.77 3.06
N GLN A 156 -28.06 -4.00 3.40
CA GLN A 156 -29.16 -4.32 4.29
C GLN A 156 -28.66 -5.05 5.53
N PRO A 157 -29.31 -4.86 6.70
CA PRO A 157 -29.03 -5.65 7.89
C PRO A 157 -29.09 -7.15 7.59
N ALA A 158 -28.07 -7.86 8.05
CA ALA A 158 -27.95 -9.31 7.92
C ALA A 158 -27.72 -9.95 9.31
N GLN A 159 -27.09 -11.10 9.38
CA GLN A 159 -26.76 -11.70 10.66
C GLN A 159 -25.70 -10.87 11.41
N PRO A 160 -25.65 -10.92 12.76
CA PRO A 160 -24.61 -10.27 13.52
C PRO A 160 -23.21 -10.80 13.21
N THR A 161 -22.24 -9.93 13.37
CA THR A 161 -20.80 -10.25 13.41
C THR A 161 -20.18 -9.58 14.63
N THR A 162 -18.85 -9.50 14.71
CA THR A 162 -18.19 -8.65 15.72
C THR A 162 -17.39 -7.53 15.06
N VAL A 163 -17.17 -6.45 15.80
CA VAL A 163 -16.35 -5.31 15.36
C VAL A 163 -14.94 -5.79 15.01
N GLY A 164 -14.35 -6.65 15.85
CA GLY A 164 -13.03 -7.24 15.59
C GLY A 164 -13.01 -8.14 14.36
N LYS A 165 -14.06 -8.94 14.12
CA LYS A 165 -14.15 -9.77 12.92
C LYS A 165 -14.21 -8.93 11.64
N ARG A 166 -14.91 -7.80 11.66
CA ARG A 166 -14.91 -6.85 10.54
C ARG A 166 -13.51 -6.33 10.25
N ALA A 167 -12.74 -5.99 11.29
CA ALA A 167 -11.37 -5.51 11.13
C ALA A 167 -10.44 -6.57 10.49
N THR A 168 -10.66 -7.86 10.73
CA THR A 168 -9.89 -8.92 10.06
C THR A 168 -10.15 -8.98 8.56
N LEU A 169 -11.30 -8.53 8.07
CA LEU A 169 -11.55 -8.45 6.63
C LEU A 169 -10.64 -7.40 5.98
N TRP A 170 -10.52 -6.22 6.61
CA TRP A 170 -9.61 -5.17 6.15
C TRP A 170 -8.14 -5.63 6.19
N ALA A 171 -7.74 -6.27 7.29
CA ALA A 171 -6.38 -6.78 7.45
C ALA A 171 -6.06 -7.87 6.42
N ASN A 172 -6.99 -8.76 6.12
CA ASN A 172 -6.75 -9.86 5.18
C ASN A 172 -6.49 -9.35 3.74
N GLU A 173 -7.15 -8.29 3.30
CA GLU A 173 -6.86 -7.67 2.01
C GLU A 173 -5.44 -7.10 1.97
N LEU A 174 -5.01 -6.43 3.05
CA LEU A 174 -3.63 -5.92 3.16
C LEU A 174 -2.58 -7.03 3.26
N VAL A 175 -2.91 -8.20 3.81
CA VAL A 175 -2.03 -9.39 3.78
C VAL A 175 -1.81 -9.86 2.33
N MET A 176 -2.85 -9.83 1.50
CA MET A 176 -2.71 -10.15 0.07
C MET A 176 -1.81 -9.14 -0.64
N ASP A 177 -1.97 -7.85 -0.32
CA ASP A 177 -1.11 -6.79 -0.87
C ASP A 177 0.35 -6.95 -0.41
N LEU A 178 0.59 -7.29 0.86
CA LEU A 178 1.93 -7.55 1.38
C LEU A 178 2.62 -8.69 0.63
N ALA A 179 1.91 -9.78 0.37
CA ALA A 179 2.44 -10.90 -0.39
C ALA A 179 2.82 -10.50 -1.83
N GLU A 180 2.04 -9.60 -2.46
CA GLU A 180 2.36 -9.08 -3.79
C GLU A 180 3.59 -8.16 -3.75
N ILE A 181 3.74 -7.31 -2.72
CA ILE A 181 4.94 -6.49 -2.54
C ILE A 181 6.17 -7.38 -2.32
N ASP A 182 6.08 -8.41 -1.47
CA ASP A 182 7.17 -9.37 -1.26
C ASP A 182 7.57 -10.08 -2.55
N HIS A 183 6.58 -10.46 -3.37
CA HIS A 183 6.85 -11.05 -4.68
C HIS A 183 7.55 -10.06 -5.63
N ARG A 184 7.15 -8.78 -5.64
CA ARG A 184 7.85 -7.77 -6.46
C ARG A 184 9.29 -7.58 -5.99
N LEU A 185 9.53 -7.44 -4.69
CA LEU A 185 10.88 -7.35 -4.12
C LEU A 185 11.76 -8.55 -4.49
N ALA A 186 11.22 -9.77 -4.36
CA ALA A 186 11.95 -11.00 -4.67
C ALA A 186 12.28 -11.18 -6.16
N THR A 187 11.54 -10.54 -7.06
CA THR A 187 11.70 -10.69 -8.51
C THR A 187 12.38 -9.52 -9.19
N LEU A 188 12.73 -8.46 -8.45
CA LEU A 188 13.47 -7.33 -9.00
C LEU A 188 14.87 -7.75 -9.45
N GLN A 189 15.24 -7.35 -10.68
CA GLN A 189 16.53 -7.62 -11.27
C GLN A 189 17.13 -6.34 -11.84
N LEU A 190 18.44 -6.16 -11.65
CA LEU A 190 19.18 -5.11 -12.33
C LEU A 190 19.23 -5.35 -13.83
N ARG A 191 19.28 -4.28 -14.61
CA ARG A 191 19.57 -4.38 -16.03
C ARG A 191 21.02 -4.84 -16.28
N GLY A 192 21.94 -4.40 -15.44
CA GLY A 192 23.36 -4.67 -15.58
C GLY A 192 24.03 -3.90 -16.73
N VAL A 193 25.17 -4.39 -17.19
CA VAL A 193 26.00 -3.78 -18.25
C VAL A 193 25.63 -4.31 -19.64
N LYS A 194 24.40 -4.09 -20.09
CA LYS A 194 23.90 -4.66 -21.36
C LYS A 194 24.33 -3.90 -22.61
N GLY A 195 24.80 -2.65 -22.48
CA GLY A 195 25.21 -1.83 -23.63
C GLY A 195 24.03 -1.19 -24.37
N THR A 196 24.32 -0.60 -25.53
CA THR A 196 23.37 0.25 -26.27
C THR A 196 22.14 -0.47 -26.77
N THR A 197 22.27 -1.72 -27.18
CA THR A 197 21.16 -2.54 -27.73
C THR A 197 20.95 -3.86 -26.97
N GLY A 198 21.58 -4.01 -25.82
CA GLY A 198 21.45 -5.23 -25.00
C GLY A 198 22.44 -6.35 -25.36
N THR A 199 23.32 -6.14 -26.35
CA THR A 199 24.22 -7.17 -26.86
C THR A 199 25.56 -7.26 -26.12
N GLN A 200 25.86 -6.31 -25.24
CA GLN A 200 27.16 -6.15 -24.55
C GLN A 200 28.35 -5.97 -25.50
N ALA A 201 28.14 -5.51 -26.75
CA ALA A 201 29.18 -5.44 -27.78
C ALA A 201 30.40 -4.63 -27.34
N SER A 202 30.22 -3.46 -26.71
CA SER A 202 31.33 -2.63 -26.20
C SER A 202 32.15 -3.35 -25.12
N PHE A 203 31.48 -4.10 -24.24
CA PHE A 203 32.18 -4.91 -23.22
C PHE A 203 32.89 -6.12 -23.83
N MET A 204 32.29 -6.75 -24.85
CA MET A 204 32.97 -7.82 -25.60
C MET A 204 34.28 -7.32 -26.25
N GLU A 205 34.29 -6.09 -26.74
CA GLU A 205 35.48 -5.45 -27.28
C GLU A 205 36.50 -5.15 -26.17
N LEU A 206 36.08 -4.53 -25.06
CA LEU A 206 36.94 -4.21 -23.91
C LEU A 206 37.63 -5.45 -23.34
N PHE A 207 36.91 -6.55 -23.20
CA PHE A 207 37.40 -7.82 -22.66
C PHE A 207 37.86 -8.80 -23.72
N LYS A 208 38.08 -8.34 -24.97
CA LYS A 208 38.64 -9.14 -26.06
C LYS A 208 37.92 -10.46 -26.32
N GLY A 209 36.59 -10.42 -26.24
CA GLY A 209 35.71 -11.56 -26.46
C GLY A 209 35.47 -12.48 -25.24
N ASP A 210 36.00 -12.13 -24.07
CA ASP A 210 35.79 -12.91 -22.84
C ASP A 210 34.45 -12.63 -22.19
N ALA A 211 33.43 -13.43 -22.50
CA ALA A 211 32.11 -13.32 -21.99
C ALA A 211 32.00 -13.68 -20.48
N ASP A 212 32.91 -14.48 -19.94
CA ASP A 212 32.92 -14.84 -18.52
C ASP A 212 33.27 -13.63 -17.66
N LYS A 213 34.22 -12.82 -18.10
CA LYS A 213 34.55 -11.55 -17.44
C LYS A 213 33.40 -10.59 -17.42
N ILE A 214 32.61 -10.49 -18.51
CA ILE A 214 31.43 -9.61 -18.55
C ILE A 214 30.37 -10.11 -17.59
N ARG A 215 30.14 -11.41 -17.48
CA ARG A 215 29.23 -11.99 -16.48
C ARG A 215 29.69 -11.70 -15.04
N ALA A 216 31.00 -11.76 -14.81
CA ALA A 216 31.62 -11.42 -13.52
C ALA A 216 31.45 -9.93 -13.18
N VAL A 217 31.57 -9.03 -14.15
CA VAL A 217 31.25 -7.59 -13.98
C VAL A 217 29.77 -7.38 -13.58
N ASP A 218 28.83 -8.00 -14.29
CA ASP A 218 27.40 -7.92 -13.94
C ASP A 218 27.14 -8.43 -12.51
N ALA A 219 27.71 -9.57 -12.13
CA ALA A 219 27.55 -10.16 -10.79
C ALA A 219 28.18 -9.30 -9.68
N SER A 220 29.37 -8.72 -9.92
CA SER A 220 30.04 -7.82 -8.98
C SER A 220 29.24 -6.57 -8.72
N ILE A 221 28.72 -5.92 -9.76
CA ILE A 221 27.85 -4.74 -9.64
C ILE A 221 26.58 -5.08 -8.88
N ALA A 222 25.91 -6.19 -9.20
CA ALA A 222 24.70 -6.61 -8.51
C ALA A 222 24.95 -6.76 -6.99
N LYS A 223 26.01 -7.47 -6.63
CA LYS A 223 26.42 -7.66 -5.23
C LYS A 223 26.71 -6.34 -4.52
N GLU A 224 27.45 -5.44 -5.16
CA GLU A 224 27.78 -4.13 -4.59
C GLU A 224 26.54 -3.25 -4.37
N MET A 225 25.54 -3.36 -5.26
CA MET A 225 24.25 -2.68 -5.12
C MET A 225 23.27 -3.40 -4.19
N GLY A 226 23.71 -4.45 -3.49
CA GLY A 226 22.90 -5.18 -2.51
C GLY A 226 21.85 -6.12 -3.13
N PHE A 227 22.07 -6.59 -4.37
CA PHE A 227 21.27 -7.62 -5.02
C PHE A 227 21.99 -8.97 -4.98
N ASP A 228 21.22 -10.06 -5.12
CA ASP A 228 21.83 -11.35 -5.44
C ASP A 228 22.69 -11.21 -6.71
N PRO A 229 23.92 -11.74 -6.77
CA PRO A 229 24.75 -11.68 -7.96
C PRO A 229 24.11 -12.23 -9.24
N LYS A 230 23.10 -13.09 -9.10
CA LYS A 230 22.30 -13.63 -10.20
C LYS A 230 21.07 -12.77 -10.57
N ALA A 231 20.74 -11.76 -9.77
CA ALA A 231 19.60 -10.89 -10.01
C ALA A 231 19.89 -9.81 -11.05
N VAL A 232 20.35 -10.25 -12.22
CA VAL A 232 20.55 -9.43 -13.41
C VAL A 232 19.69 -10.03 -14.53
N VAL A 233 18.98 -9.17 -15.27
CA VAL A 233 18.12 -9.66 -16.36
C VAL A 233 18.94 -10.46 -17.40
N PRO A 234 18.45 -11.60 -17.86
CA PRO A 234 19.17 -12.43 -18.83
C PRO A 234 19.28 -11.76 -20.19
N VAL A 235 18.26 -11.01 -20.57
CA VAL A 235 18.18 -10.28 -21.85
C VAL A 235 17.49 -8.92 -21.64
N SER A 236 17.93 -7.93 -22.40
CA SER A 236 17.26 -6.62 -22.48
C SER A 236 17.55 -5.95 -23.82
N GLY A 237 16.80 -4.93 -24.18
CA GLY A 237 17.25 -3.94 -25.15
C GLY A 237 18.17 -2.92 -24.52
N GLN A 238 18.06 -1.66 -24.94
CA GLN A 238 18.77 -0.56 -24.28
C GLN A 238 18.26 -0.32 -22.85
N THR A 239 17.01 -0.67 -22.56
CA THR A 239 16.34 -0.53 -21.26
C THR A 239 15.94 -1.90 -20.72
N TYR A 240 15.67 -1.99 -19.39
CA TYR A 240 14.91 -3.12 -18.87
C TYR A 240 13.46 -3.04 -19.40
N SER A 241 12.75 -4.17 -19.40
CA SER A 241 11.35 -4.18 -19.85
C SER A 241 10.49 -3.27 -19.00
N ARG A 242 9.84 -2.28 -19.59
CA ARG A 242 8.91 -1.35 -18.90
C ARG A 242 7.70 -2.08 -18.31
N LYS A 243 7.54 -3.36 -18.59
CA LYS A 243 6.58 -4.23 -17.91
C LYS A 243 6.84 -4.34 -16.40
N VAL A 244 8.08 -4.17 -15.95
CA VAL A 244 8.44 -4.11 -14.53
C VAL A 244 7.73 -2.93 -13.86
N ASP A 245 7.77 -1.75 -14.46
CA ASP A 245 7.09 -0.56 -13.95
C ASP A 245 5.58 -0.79 -13.83
N SER A 246 4.98 -1.41 -14.86
CA SER A 246 3.55 -1.75 -14.86
C SER A 246 3.21 -2.73 -13.73
N PHE A 247 4.01 -3.75 -13.50
CA PHE A 247 3.79 -4.71 -12.41
C PHE A 247 3.87 -4.04 -11.04
N ILE A 248 4.85 -3.16 -10.84
CA ILE A 248 5.03 -2.44 -9.57
C ILE A 248 3.85 -1.50 -9.30
N LEU A 249 3.46 -0.66 -10.26
CA LEU A 249 2.32 0.24 -10.04
C LEU A 249 1.00 -0.53 -9.86
N ASN A 250 0.83 -1.68 -10.50
CA ASN A 250 -0.34 -2.55 -10.24
C ASN A 250 -0.35 -3.08 -8.81
N ALA A 251 0.80 -3.49 -8.26
CA ALA A 251 0.91 -3.91 -6.86
C ALA A 251 0.58 -2.76 -5.90
N LEU A 252 1.10 -1.56 -6.16
CA LEU A 252 0.77 -0.36 -5.36
C LEU A 252 -0.72 0.00 -5.44
N ALA A 253 -1.33 -0.13 -6.63
CA ALA A 253 -2.77 0.11 -6.81
C ALA A 253 -3.64 -0.89 -6.05
N GLY A 254 -3.18 -2.13 -5.87
CA GLY A 254 -3.81 -3.12 -4.98
C GLY A 254 -3.96 -2.57 -3.55
N ILE A 255 -2.87 -2.03 -2.99
CA ILE A 255 -2.90 -1.34 -1.68
C ILE A 255 -3.94 -0.21 -1.67
N GLY A 256 -3.98 0.59 -2.74
CA GLY A 256 -4.99 1.65 -2.90
C GLY A 256 -6.42 1.11 -2.84
N GLN A 257 -6.69 -0.05 -3.47
CA GLN A 257 -8.01 -0.69 -3.44
C GLN A 257 -8.40 -1.12 -2.02
N SER A 258 -7.51 -1.82 -1.32
CA SER A 258 -7.72 -2.28 0.05
C SER A 258 -7.93 -1.12 1.03
N CYS A 259 -7.12 -0.08 0.95
CA CYS A 259 -7.24 1.12 1.79
C CYS A 259 -8.52 1.91 1.47
N MET A 260 -8.93 1.99 0.21
CA MET A 260 -10.19 2.63 -0.18
C MET A 260 -11.40 1.86 0.35
N LYS A 261 -11.36 0.53 0.34
CA LYS A 261 -12.42 -0.31 0.93
C LYS A 261 -12.53 -0.07 2.43
N PHE A 262 -11.43 -0.11 3.17
CA PHE A 262 -11.39 0.25 4.60
C PHE A 262 -11.98 1.63 4.87
N ALA A 263 -11.50 2.64 4.15
CA ALA A 263 -11.92 4.03 4.33
C ALA A 263 -13.41 4.25 3.98
N THR A 264 -13.93 3.54 2.99
CA THR A 264 -15.35 3.58 2.63
C THR A 264 -16.20 2.98 3.73
N ASP A 265 -15.82 1.81 4.27
CA ASP A 265 -16.51 1.18 5.39
C ASP A 265 -16.53 2.10 6.62
N LEU A 266 -15.39 2.71 6.96
CA LEU A 266 -15.31 3.61 8.12
C LEU A 266 -16.16 4.89 7.94
N ARG A 267 -16.23 5.43 6.73
CA ARG A 267 -17.11 6.56 6.40
C ARG A 267 -18.60 6.20 6.59
N LEU A 268 -19.00 4.99 6.19
CA LEU A 268 -20.37 4.48 6.43
C LEU A 268 -20.62 4.24 7.92
N LEU A 269 -19.66 3.68 8.65
CA LEU A 269 -19.77 3.49 10.10
C LEU A 269 -19.83 4.82 10.86
N ALA A 270 -19.14 5.85 10.38
CA ALA A 270 -19.23 7.21 10.93
C ALA A 270 -20.63 7.83 10.68
N ASN A 271 -21.22 7.60 9.50
CA ASN A 271 -22.60 8.01 9.23
C ASN A 271 -23.59 7.30 10.16
N PHE A 272 -23.35 6.04 10.49
CA PHE A 272 -24.14 5.27 11.47
C PHE A 272 -23.85 5.68 12.92
N LYS A 273 -22.85 6.50 13.18
CA LYS A 273 -22.35 6.89 14.51
C LYS A 273 -21.82 5.70 15.33
N GLU A 274 -21.44 4.64 14.66
CA GLU A 274 -20.90 3.43 15.31
C GLU A 274 -19.40 3.52 15.55
N MET A 275 -18.65 4.10 14.59
CA MET A 275 -17.21 4.28 14.64
C MET A 275 -16.80 5.59 13.98
N GLU A 276 -15.66 6.13 14.39
CA GLU A 276 -15.04 7.32 13.79
C GLU A 276 -13.52 7.14 13.65
N GLU A 277 -12.92 7.90 12.72
CA GLU A 277 -11.49 8.12 12.71
C GLU A 277 -11.04 8.97 13.91
N PRO A 278 -9.75 8.96 14.31
CA PRO A 278 -9.27 9.80 15.40
C PRO A 278 -9.47 11.28 15.09
N PHE A 279 -9.83 12.03 16.14
CA PHE A 279 -10.06 13.47 16.06
C PHE A 279 -9.20 14.19 17.10
N GLU A 280 -8.31 15.07 16.65
CA GLU A 280 -7.37 15.75 17.52
C GLU A 280 -8.05 16.88 18.30
N LYS A 281 -7.53 17.18 19.50
CA LYS A 281 -8.13 18.16 20.45
C LYS A 281 -8.42 19.52 19.82
N ASN A 282 -7.56 19.98 18.93
CA ASN A 282 -7.66 21.29 18.29
C ASN A 282 -8.14 21.22 16.82
N GLN A 283 -8.51 20.03 16.35
CA GLN A 283 -8.95 19.84 14.97
C GLN A 283 -10.34 20.49 14.77
N ILE A 284 -10.49 21.19 13.64
CA ILE A 284 -11.77 21.75 13.21
C ILE A 284 -12.38 20.84 12.16
N GLY A 285 -13.50 20.19 12.48
CA GLY A 285 -14.20 19.28 11.57
C GLY A 285 -15.09 19.97 10.53
N SER A 286 -15.53 21.19 10.80
CA SER A 286 -16.39 21.98 9.92
C SER A 286 -16.30 23.46 10.23
N SER A 287 -16.21 24.31 9.21
CA SER A 287 -16.18 25.77 9.36
C SER A 287 -17.54 26.37 9.79
N ALA A 288 -18.64 25.67 9.47
CA ALA A 288 -19.99 26.16 9.73
C ALA A 288 -20.68 25.47 10.93
N MET A 289 -20.36 24.22 11.20
CA MET A 289 -20.96 23.41 12.27
C MET A 289 -19.86 22.82 13.16
N PRO A 290 -19.46 23.48 14.25
CA PRO A 290 -18.29 23.11 15.06
C PRO A 290 -18.34 21.69 15.66
N TYR A 291 -19.52 21.14 15.91
CA TYR A 291 -19.71 19.79 16.45
C TYR A 291 -19.54 18.68 15.40
N LYS A 292 -19.51 19.03 14.10
CA LYS A 292 -19.49 18.08 13.00
C LYS A 292 -18.09 17.48 12.83
N ARG A 293 -17.98 16.18 12.99
CA ARG A 293 -16.75 15.42 12.77
C ARG A 293 -16.79 14.74 11.41
N ASN A 294 -16.14 15.36 10.43
CA ASN A 294 -16.05 14.78 9.09
C ASN A 294 -14.96 13.70 9.07
N PRO A 295 -15.18 12.55 8.41
CA PRO A 295 -14.15 11.51 8.22
C PRO A 295 -13.18 11.92 7.10
N MET A 296 -12.51 13.07 7.28
CA MET A 296 -11.71 13.73 6.23
C MET A 296 -10.44 12.95 5.88
N ARG A 297 -9.89 12.18 6.82
CA ARG A 297 -8.73 11.31 6.56
C ARG A 297 -9.12 10.16 5.66
N CYS A 298 -10.25 9.50 5.95
CA CYS A 298 -10.81 8.46 5.09
C CYS A 298 -11.24 8.97 3.72
N GLU A 299 -11.79 10.18 3.63
CA GLU A 299 -12.09 10.83 2.35
C GLU A 299 -10.82 11.07 1.53
N ARG A 300 -9.72 11.47 2.17
CA ARG A 300 -8.42 11.66 1.54
C ARG A 300 -7.83 10.33 1.06
N ILE A 301 -7.89 9.25 1.85
CA ILE A 301 -7.51 7.91 1.40
C ILE A 301 -8.25 7.56 0.10
N CYS A 302 -9.58 7.71 0.07
CA CYS A 302 -10.37 7.42 -1.12
C CYS A 302 -9.96 8.27 -2.33
N ALA A 303 -9.63 9.55 -2.12
CA ALA A 303 -9.23 10.45 -3.19
C ALA A 303 -7.85 10.07 -3.77
N LEU A 304 -6.87 9.83 -2.91
CA LEU A 304 -5.51 9.45 -3.32
C LEU A 304 -5.49 8.04 -3.96
N ALA A 305 -6.29 7.11 -3.44
CA ALA A 305 -6.44 5.78 -4.02
C ALA A 305 -6.99 5.81 -5.46
N ARG A 306 -7.97 6.69 -5.73
CA ARG A 306 -8.46 6.87 -7.11
C ARG A 306 -7.37 7.37 -8.05
N TYR A 307 -6.56 8.33 -7.60
CA TYR A 307 -5.42 8.82 -8.36
C TYR A 307 -4.46 7.68 -8.69
N LEU A 308 -4.03 6.92 -7.68
CA LEU A 308 -3.11 5.79 -7.81
C LEU A 308 -3.64 4.71 -8.77
N MET A 309 -4.93 4.33 -8.64
CA MET A 309 -5.54 3.31 -9.50
C MET A 309 -5.63 3.74 -10.97
N VAL A 310 -5.74 5.03 -11.26
CA VAL A 310 -5.73 5.56 -12.63
C VAL A 310 -4.31 5.67 -13.17
N ASP A 311 -3.33 6.01 -12.32
CA ASP A 311 -1.92 6.15 -12.69
C ASP A 311 -1.32 4.86 -13.26
N VAL A 312 -1.83 3.70 -12.89
CA VAL A 312 -1.46 2.37 -13.43
C VAL A 312 -1.54 2.28 -14.96
N LEU A 313 -2.40 3.07 -15.58
CA LEU A 313 -2.54 3.11 -17.03
C LEU A 313 -1.28 3.65 -17.72
N ASN A 314 -0.55 4.56 -17.08
CA ASN A 314 0.67 5.14 -17.63
C ASN A 314 1.72 4.08 -17.99
N PRO A 315 2.24 3.26 -17.05
CA PRO A 315 3.23 2.25 -17.40
C PRO A 315 2.62 1.11 -18.25
N SER A 316 1.31 0.86 -18.14
CA SER A 316 0.63 -0.14 -18.96
C SER A 316 0.65 0.24 -20.46
N PHE A 317 0.37 1.49 -20.78
CA PHE A 317 0.48 2.01 -22.15
C PHE A 317 1.95 2.11 -22.58
N THR A 318 2.82 2.61 -21.70
CA THR A 318 4.25 2.74 -21.99
C THR A 318 4.86 1.40 -22.39
N THR A 319 4.58 0.32 -21.65
CA THR A 319 5.12 -1.00 -21.98
C THR A 319 4.60 -1.55 -23.31
N GLY A 320 3.33 -1.28 -23.63
CA GLY A 320 2.70 -1.71 -24.87
C GLY A 320 3.15 -0.91 -26.10
N SER A 321 3.61 0.32 -25.92
CA SER A 321 4.04 1.22 -27.00
C SER A 321 5.55 1.18 -27.28
N GLN A 322 6.35 0.46 -26.48
CA GLN A 322 7.77 0.27 -26.78
C GLN A 322 7.97 -0.53 -28.06
N TRP A 323 8.97 -0.14 -28.86
CA TRP A 323 9.27 -0.82 -30.12
C TRP A 323 10.79 -1.05 -30.29
N PHE A 324 11.11 -2.21 -30.82
CA PHE A 324 12.46 -2.70 -30.97
C PHE A 324 13.23 -2.67 -29.63
N GLU A 325 14.46 -2.18 -29.65
CA GLU A 325 15.35 -2.16 -28.48
C GLU A 325 15.11 -0.93 -27.59
N ARG A 326 14.45 0.12 -28.10
CA ARG A 326 14.01 1.29 -27.36
C ARG A 326 13.22 2.31 -28.19
N THR A 327 12.23 2.94 -27.54
CA THR A 327 11.75 4.30 -27.87
C THR A 327 11.88 5.20 -26.64
N LEU A 328 12.05 6.54 -26.82
CA LEU A 328 12.29 7.47 -25.72
C LEU A 328 11.00 8.02 -25.10
N ASP A 329 9.84 7.71 -25.62
CA ASP A 329 8.54 8.17 -25.10
C ASP A 329 8.22 7.67 -23.69
N ASP A 330 8.91 6.65 -23.22
CA ASP A 330 8.85 6.17 -21.85
C ASP A 330 9.38 7.17 -20.83
N SER A 331 10.41 7.93 -21.19
CA SER A 331 11.24 8.69 -20.25
C SER A 331 10.47 9.76 -19.48
N ALA A 332 9.76 10.64 -20.17
CA ALA A 332 9.01 11.72 -19.52
C ALA A 332 7.81 11.19 -18.74
N ASN A 333 7.06 10.22 -19.28
CA ASN A 333 5.93 9.61 -18.60
C ASN A 333 6.35 8.94 -17.29
N LYS A 334 7.39 8.11 -17.35
CA LYS A 334 7.90 7.36 -16.20
C LYS A 334 8.41 8.26 -15.06
N ARG A 335 9.08 9.36 -15.39
CA ARG A 335 9.58 10.34 -14.40
C ARG A 335 8.47 10.93 -13.53
N VAL A 336 7.25 11.02 -14.07
CA VAL A 336 6.06 11.50 -13.34
C VAL A 336 5.34 10.32 -12.69
N ALA A 337 4.89 9.36 -13.49
CA ALA A 337 4.01 8.28 -13.05
C ALA A 337 4.61 7.42 -11.94
N MET A 338 5.87 6.99 -12.08
CA MET A 338 6.47 6.10 -11.08
C MET A 338 6.68 6.81 -9.74
N ALA A 339 7.25 8.01 -9.73
CA ALA A 339 7.48 8.76 -8.51
C ALA A 339 6.15 9.08 -7.80
N GLU A 340 5.18 9.63 -8.52
CA GLU A 340 3.90 10.01 -7.93
C GLU A 340 3.06 8.80 -7.49
N GLY A 341 3.17 7.65 -8.14
CA GLY A 341 2.56 6.40 -7.69
C GLY A 341 3.08 5.94 -6.32
N PHE A 342 4.39 5.99 -6.10
CA PHE A 342 4.98 5.71 -4.78
C PHE A 342 4.63 6.77 -3.74
N LEU A 343 4.68 8.05 -4.08
CA LEU A 343 4.29 9.14 -3.17
C LEU A 343 2.81 9.04 -2.76
N ALA A 344 1.94 8.69 -3.69
CA ALA A 344 0.51 8.46 -3.39
C ALA A 344 0.29 7.28 -2.46
N THR A 345 0.99 6.17 -2.69
CA THR A 345 0.93 4.97 -1.84
C THR A 345 1.42 5.26 -0.43
N ASP A 346 2.54 5.95 -0.32
CA ASP A 346 3.12 6.39 0.94
C ASP A 346 2.16 7.29 1.72
N ALA A 347 1.57 8.28 1.05
CA ALA A 347 0.56 9.17 1.64
C ALA A 347 -0.66 8.40 2.17
N ILE A 348 -1.17 7.43 1.41
CA ILE A 348 -2.28 6.56 1.83
C ILE A 348 -1.90 5.78 3.08
N LEU A 349 -0.72 5.15 3.09
CA LEU A 349 -0.27 4.33 4.23
C LEU A 349 0.02 5.15 5.48
N ASN A 350 0.53 6.38 5.35
CA ASN A 350 0.68 7.30 6.49
C ASN A 350 -0.66 7.63 7.12
N ILE A 351 -1.69 7.89 6.30
CA ILE A 351 -3.03 8.14 6.81
C ILE A 351 -3.60 6.87 7.44
N MET A 352 -3.40 5.70 6.83
CA MET A 352 -3.81 4.41 7.39
C MET A 352 -3.18 4.16 8.76
N LEU A 353 -1.87 4.36 8.91
CA LEU A 353 -1.17 4.23 10.20
C LEU A 353 -1.81 5.13 11.27
N ASN A 354 -2.08 6.37 10.95
CA ASN A 354 -2.70 7.32 11.87
C ASN A 354 -4.14 6.93 12.24
N VAL A 355 -4.96 6.59 11.25
CA VAL A 355 -6.37 6.26 11.46
C VAL A 355 -6.52 4.94 12.23
N THR A 356 -5.75 3.92 11.89
CA THR A 356 -5.85 2.60 12.54
C THR A 356 -5.31 2.59 13.97
N ASP A 357 -4.41 3.53 14.31
CA ASP A 357 -3.89 3.70 15.67
C ASP A 357 -4.90 4.36 16.63
N GLY A 358 -5.90 5.05 16.10
CA GLY A 358 -6.83 5.85 16.90
C GLY A 358 -8.32 5.65 16.58
N LEU A 359 -8.70 4.50 16.02
CA LEU A 359 -10.11 4.19 15.74
C LEU A 359 -10.98 4.33 16.98
N VAL A 360 -12.06 5.06 16.86
CA VAL A 360 -13.03 5.26 17.93
C VAL A 360 -14.27 4.41 17.69
N VAL A 361 -14.68 3.64 18.70
CA VAL A 361 -15.90 2.81 18.68
C VAL A 361 -16.89 3.36 19.71
N TYR A 362 -18.17 3.40 19.36
CA TYR A 362 -19.26 3.78 20.26
C TYR A 362 -20.12 2.57 20.63
N PRO A 363 -19.76 1.78 21.67
CA PRO A 363 -20.37 0.49 21.98
C PRO A 363 -21.88 0.57 22.21
N LYS A 364 -22.36 1.64 22.83
CA LYS A 364 -23.80 1.83 23.10
C LYS A 364 -24.59 2.05 21.80
N VAL A 365 -24.04 2.77 20.83
CA VAL A 365 -24.67 2.98 19.52
C VAL A 365 -24.66 1.68 18.72
N VAL A 366 -23.52 0.99 18.68
CA VAL A 366 -23.39 -0.33 18.03
C VAL A 366 -24.45 -1.30 18.57
N ARG A 367 -24.57 -1.41 19.91
CA ARG A 367 -25.57 -2.27 20.55
C ARG A 367 -26.99 -1.84 20.24
N SER A 368 -27.31 -0.55 20.34
CA SER A 368 -28.66 -0.02 20.08
C SER A 368 -29.11 -0.31 18.65
N ARG A 369 -28.24 -0.14 17.66
CA ARG A 369 -28.54 -0.43 16.26
C ARG A 369 -28.75 -1.93 16.02
N LEU A 370 -27.91 -2.78 16.62
CA LEU A 370 -28.05 -4.23 16.54
C LEU A 370 -29.36 -4.69 17.17
N MET A 371 -29.69 -4.21 18.37
CA MET A 371 -30.91 -4.59 19.07
C MET A 371 -32.20 -4.17 18.36
N ALA A 372 -32.18 -3.10 17.55
CA ALA A 372 -33.32 -2.69 16.74
C ALA A 372 -33.69 -3.70 15.65
N GLU A 373 -32.71 -4.44 15.15
CA GLU A 373 -32.87 -5.41 14.04
C GLU A 373 -32.85 -6.87 14.53
N LEU A 374 -32.29 -7.14 15.71
CA LEU A 374 -32.07 -8.49 16.23
C LEU A 374 -33.36 -9.34 16.32
N PRO A 375 -34.55 -8.78 16.66
CA PRO A 375 -35.80 -9.56 16.67
C PRO A 375 -36.11 -10.22 15.32
N PHE A 376 -35.80 -9.57 14.20
CA PHE A 376 -35.97 -10.17 12.87
C PHE A 376 -35.01 -11.31 12.62
N MET A 377 -33.76 -11.20 13.10
CA MET A 377 -32.69 -12.21 12.93
C MET A 377 -32.89 -13.41 13.84
N ALA A 378 -33.45 -13.20 15.01
CA ALA A 378 -33.74 -14.25 16.00
C ALA A 378 -35.01 -15.03 15.70
N SER A 379 -35.66 -14.80 14.57
CA SER A 379 -36.96 -15.41 14.20
C SER A 379 -36.94 -16.93 14.32
N GLU A 380 -35.88 -17.57 13.84
CA GLU A 380 -35.76 -19.05 13.94
C GLU A 380 -35.61 -19.51 15.40
N ASN A 381 -34.79 -18.83 16.19
CA ASN A 381 -34.59 -19.15 17.60
C ASN A 381 -35.89 -19.01 18.39
N ILE A 382 -36.64 -17.94 18.16
CA ILE A 382 -37.97 -17.71 18.80
C ILE A 382 -38.94 -18.81 18.39
N MET A 383 -38.96 -19.18 17.11
CA MET A 383 -39.80 -20.26 16.62
C MET A 383 -39.45 -21.59 17.28
N MET A 384 -38.16 -21.92 17.42
CA MET A 384 -37.71 -23.15 18.05
C MET A 384 -38.07 -23.22 19.55
N GLN A 385 -37.95 -22.11 20.28
CA GLN A 385 -38.42 -22.01 21.67
C GLN A 385 -39.92 -22.31 21.79
N ALA A 386 -40.73 -21.78 20.87
CA ALA A 386 -42.16 -22.03 20.84
C ALA A 386 -42.48 -23.51 20.48
N VAL A 387 -41.70 -24.13 19.59
CA VAL A 387 -41.84 -25.55 19.26
C VAL A 387 -41.51 -26.43 20.46
N GLU A 388 -40.46 -26.11 21.23
CA GLU A 388 -40.12 -26.83 22.47
C GLU A 388 -41.25 -26.81 23.52
N LYS A 389 -42.10 -25.78 23.50
CA LYS A 389 -43.30 -25.67 24.31
C LYS A 389 -44.53 -26.39 23.70
N GLY A 390 -44.36 -27.09 22.59
CA GLY A 390 -45.42 -27.91 21.95
C GLY A 390 -46.12 -27.20 20.77
N GLY A 391 -45.61 -26.08 20.31
CA GLY A 391 -46.15 -25.35 19.16
C GLY A 391 -45.88 -26.09 17.82
N ASN A 392 -46.80 -25.93 16.86
CA ASN A 392 -46.66 -26.49 15.51
C ASN A 392 -45.71 -25.64 14.67
N ARG A 393 -44.58 -26.21 14.26
CA ARG A 393 -43.51 -25.47 13.51
C ARG A 393 -44.03 -24.81 12.24
N GLN A 394 -44.90 -25.47 11.47
CA GLN A 394 -45.42 -24.95 10.19
C GLN A 394 -46.34 -23.75 10.43
N GLU A 395 -47.21 -23.85 11.42
CA GLU A 395 -48.11 -22.77 11.80
C GLU A 395 -47.34 -21.59 12.38
N LEU A 396 -46.39 -21.83 13.26
CA LEU A 396 -45.54 -20.80 13.87
C LEU A 396 -44.71 -20.08 12.84
N HIS A 397 -44.17 -20.77 11.82
CA HIS A 397 -43.44 -20.14 10.74
C HIS A 397 -44.28 -19.13 9.96
N GLU A 398 -45.55 -19.49 9.61
CA GLU A 398 -46.41 -18.59 8.88
C GLU A 398 -46.85 -17.38 9.74
N ARG A 399 -47.16 -17.61 11.02
CA ARG A 399 -47.45 -16.50 11.95
C ARG A 399 -46.27 -15.58 12.15
N LEU A 400 -45.07 -16.12 12.31
CA LEU A 400 -43.84 -15.37 12.43
C LEU A 400 -43.55 -14.51 11.19
N ARG A 401 -43.79 -15.04 9.99
CA ARG A 401 -43.72 -14.31 8.74
C ARG A 401 -44.67 -13.12 8.71
N GLN A 402 -45.92 -13.34 9.16
CA GLN A 402 -46.94 -12.27 9.24
C GLN A 402 -46.55 -11.19 10.25
N HIS A 403 -46.06 -11.57 11.43
CA HIS A 403 -45.59 -10.62 12.45
C HIS A 403 -44.35 -9.85 11.96
N ALA A 404 -43.42 -10.51 11.30
CA ALA A 404 -42.21 -9.85 10.74
C ALA A 404 -42.60 -8.81 9.66
N ILE A 405 -43.55 -9.13 8.76
CA ILE A 405 -44.03 -8.21 7.75
C ILE A 405 -44.70 -7.00 8.41
N ALA A 406 -45.55 -7.24 9.40
CA ALA A 406 -46.27 -6.17 10.09
C ALA A 406 -45.31 -5.28 10.88
N ALA A 407 -44.36 -5.83 11.58
CA ALA A 407 -43.33 -5.06 12.30
C ALA A 407 -42.42 -4.28 11.32
N GLY A 408 -42.04 -4.92 10.20
CA GLY A 408 -41.28 -4.24 9.16
C GLY A 408 -42.01 -3.06 8.52
N LYS A 409 -43.33 -3.19 8.35
CA LYS A 409 -44.19 -2.13 7.88
C LYS A 409 -44.27 -0.96 8.89
N GLN A 410 -44.44 -1.27 10.18
CA GLN A 410 -44.39 -0.28 11.24
C GLN A 410 -43.09 0.54 11.24
N VAL A 411 -41.96 -0.13 11.10
CA VAL A 411 -40.66 0.55 11.06
C VAL A 411 -40.52 1.43 9.81
N LYS A 412 -40.91 0.92 8.63
CA LYS A 412 -40.63 1.58 7.34
C LYS A 412 -41.69 2.59 6.93
N GLU A 413 -42.94 2.32 7.20
CA GLU A 413 -44.06 3.20 6.78
C GLU A 413 -44.44 4.20 7.88
N GLU A 414 -44.43 3.77 9.16
CA GLU A 414 -44.86 4.60 10.27
C GLU A 414 -43.68 5.29 11.01
N GLY A 415 -42.42 4.87 10.75
CA GLY A 415 -41.24 5.40 11.42
C GLY A 415 -41.19 5.08 12.93
N LEU A 416 -41.89 4.05 13.36
CA LEU A 416 -41.95 3.62 14.74
C LEU A 416 -40.93 2.50 15.05
N PRO A 417 -40.60 2.29 16.34
CA PRO A 417 -39.73 1.18 16.72
C PRO A 417 -40.27 -0.19 16.31
N ASN A 418 -39.33 -1.16 16.15
CA ASN A 418 -39.67 -2.55 15.88
C ASN A 418 -40.44 -3.16 17.07
N ASP A 419 -41.68 -3.58 16.83
CA ASP A 419 -42.57 -4.18 17.82
C ASP A 419 -42.80 -5.69 17.66
N MET A 420 -41.88 -6.37 16.91
CA MET A 420 -42.03 -7.80 16.60
C MET A 420 -42.09 -8.67 17.87
N VAL A 421 -41.34 -8.30 18.91
CA VAL A 421 -41.36 -9.01 20.19
C VAL A 421 -42.73 -8.94 20.86
N ASP A 422 -43.31 -7.75 20.86
CA ASP A 422 -44.63 -7.53 21.48
C ASP A 422 -45.74 -8.22 20.69
N ARG A 423 -45.65 -8.27 19.36
CA ARG A 423 -46.59 -9.01 18.50
C ARG A 423 -46.53 -10.51 18.73
N ILE A 424 -45.33 -11.08 18.85
CA ILE A 424 -45.16 -12.51 19.12
C ILE A 424 -45.63 -12.84 20.52
N ALA A 425 -45.31 -12.05 21.53
CA ALA A 425 -45.74 -12.25 22.90
C ALA A 425 -47.27 -12.19 23.09
N ALA A 426 -47.94 -11.37 22.27
CA ALA A 426 -49.40 -11.24 22.25
C ALA A 426 -50.08 -12.40 21.49
N ASP A 427 -49.39 -13.22 20.73
CA ASP A 427 -49.95 -14.32 19.96
C ASP A 427 -49.88 -15.65 20.77
N PRO A 428 -51.04 -16.16 21.21
CA PRO A 428 -51.09 -17.36 22.05
C PRO A 428 -50.48 -18.61 21.41
N ALA A 429 -50.38 -18.65 20.09
CA ALA A 429 -49.81 -19.79 19.38
C ALA A 429 -48.31 -20.04 19.70
N PHE A 430 -47.58 -18.99 20.10
CA PHE A 430 -46.17 -19.14 20.49
C PHE A 430 -46.00 -19.62 21.93
N GLY A 431 -46.94 -19.38 22.82
CA GLY A 431 -46.84 -19.77 24.23
C GLY A 431 -45.63 -19.20 24.96
N LEU A 432 -45.11 -18.06 24.48
CA LEU A 432 -43.92 -17.39 25.01
C LEU A 432 -44.34 -16.05 25.64
N THR A 433 -43.78 -15.75 26.80
CA THR A 433 -43.89 -14.40 27.37
C THR A 433 -42.92 -13.44 26.73
N ARG A 434 -43.18 -12.13 26.88
CA ARG A 434 -42.24 -11.11 26.40
C ARG A 434 -40.88 -11.26 27.05
N GLU A 435 -40.84 -11.58 28.33
CA GLU A 435 -39.60 -11.76 29.10
C GLU A 435 -38.79 -12.95 28.58
N GLU A 436 -39.43 -14.05 28.22
CA GLU A 436 -38.77 -15.24 27.66
C GLU A 436 -38.17 -14.91 26.29
N ILE A 437 -38.88 -14.20 25.43
CA ILE A 437 -38.39 -13.81 24.11
C ILE A 437 -37.18 -12.88 24.28
N VAL A 438 -37.28 -11.82 25.11
CA VAL A 438 -36.20 -10.87 25.37
C VAL A 438 -34.96 -11.54 25.96
N ALA A 439 -35.15 -12.51 26.86
CA ALA A 439 -34.06 -13.29 27.45
C ALA A 439 -33.27 -14.09 26.40
N GLY A 440 -33.89 -14.46 25.28
CA GLY A 440 -33.25 -15.13 24.15
C GLY A 440 -32.53 -14.19 23.19
N LEU A 441 -32.78 -12.88 23.28
CA LEU A 441 -32.17 -11.85 22.39
C LEU A 441 -30.81 -11.40 22.94
N VAL A 442 -29.87 -12.33 23.11
CA VAL A 442 -28.49 -12.06 23.52
C VAL A 442 -27.61 -11.98 22.28
N PRO A 443 -27.13 -10.80 21.88
CA PRO A 443 -26.37 -10.63 20.63
C PRO A 443 -25.17 -11.54 20.48
N GLU A 444 -24.51 -11.83 21.58
CA GLU A 444 -23.32 -12.70 21.67
C GLU A 444 -23.57 -14.13 21.18
N ASN A 445 -24.84 -14.60 21.25
CA ASN A 445 -25.23 -15.93 20.78
C ASN A 445 -25.43 -16.02 19.25
N PHE A 446 -25.37 -14.87 18.53
CA PHE A 446 -25.65 -14.80 17.11
C PHE A 446 -24.42 -14.53 16.23
N VAL A 447 -23.25 -14.40 16.84
CA VAL A 447 -21.99 -14.04 16.12
C VAL A 447 -21.21 -15.25 15.60
N GLY A 448 -21.74 -16.47 15.80
CA GLY A 448 -21.10 -17.71 15.37
C GLY A 448 -19.67 -17.84 15.92
N ARG A 449 -18.71 -18.16 15.03
CA ARG A 449 -17.29 -18.31 15.36
C ARG A 449 -16.48 -17.00 15.16
N ALA A 450 -17.11 -15.84 15.08
CA ALA A 450 -16.40 -14.61 14.80
C ALA A 450 -15.23 -14.34 15.79
N PRO A 451 -15.38 -14.49 17.12
CA PRO A 451 -14.26 -14.30 18.04
C PRO A 451 -13.09 -15.26 17.80
N GLN A 452 -13.38 -16.55 17.61
CA GLN A 452 -12.36 -17.57 17.35
C GLN A 452 -11.66 -17.34 15.99
N GLN A 453 -12.39 -16.89 14.97
CA GLN A 453 -11.81 -16.56 13.68
C GLN A 453 -10.83 -15.39 13.79
N VAL A 454 -11.09 -14.41 14.65
CA VAL A 454 -10.15 -13.31 14.92
C VAL A 454 -8.86 -13.85 15.55
N GLU A 455 -8.98 -14.68 16.59
CA GLU A 455 -7.84 -15.29 17.27
C GLU A 455 -7.00 -16.15 16.32
N GLU A 456 -7.65 -17.02 15.55
CA GLU A 456 -7.01 -17.90 14.57
C GLU A 456 -6.29 -17.08 13.47
N PHE A 457 -6.92 -16.02 12.97
CA PHE A 457 -6.32 -15.15 11.95
C PHE A 457 -5.09 -14.42 12.48
N ILE A 458 -5.17 -13.86 13.69
CA ILE A 458 -4.02 -13.19 14.31
C ILE A 458 -2.89 -14.18 14.53
N ALA A 459 -3.17 -15.35 15.13
CA ALA A 459 -2.14 -16.33 15.49
C ALA A 459 -1.49 -16.99 14.26
N ASN A 460 -2.28 -17.34 13.25
CA ASN A 460 -1.82 -18.18 12.14
C ASN A 460 -1.38 -17.38 10.90
N VAL A 461 -1.85 -16.13 10.75
CA VAL A 461 -1.57 -15.30 9.57
C VAL A 461 -0.73 -14.08 9.93
N LEU A 462 -1.14 -13.30 10.93
CA LEU A 462 -0.46 -12.03 11.23
C LEU A 462 0.78 -12.22 12.11
N GLN A 463 0.73 -13.10 13.11
CA GLN A 463 1.88 -13.30 14.01
C GLN A 463 3.15 -13.74 13.27
N PRO A 464 3.11 -14.68 12.30
CA PRO A 464 4.29 -15.01 11.51
C PRO A 464 4.90 -13.82 10.74
N ILE A 465 4.07 -12.86 10.30
CA ILE A 465 4.55 -11.64 9.66
C ILE A 465 5.28 -10.76 10.69
N PHE A 466 4.70 -10.58 11.88
CA PHE A 466 5.30 -9.76 12.93
C PHE A 466 6.59 -10.37 13.51
N ASP A 467 6.66 -11.68 13.59
CA ASP A 467 7.85 -12.39 14.05
C ASP A 467 9.00 -12.28 13.04
N ALA A 468 8.69 -12.17 11.76
CA ALA A 468 9.69 -11.97 10.70
C ALA A 468 10.23 -10.54 10.65
N ASP A 469 9.40 -9.54 11.00
CA ASP A 469 9.72 -8.11 10.89
C ASP A 469 9.38 -7.35 12.20
N PRO A 470 9.99 -7.71 13.33
CA PRO A 470 9.61 -7.16 14.64
C PRO A 470 9.86 -5.65 14.76
N GLU A 471 10.84 -5.10 14.04
CA GLU A 471 11.13 -3.66 14.02
C GLU A 471 10.08 -2.84 13.26
N ASP A 472 9.29 -3.47 12.40
CA ASP A 472 8.28 -2.79 11.58
C ASP A 472 6.89 -2.74 12.24
N VAL A 473 6.71 -3.47 13.33
CA VAL A 473 5.44 -3.53 14.07
C VAL A 473 5.08 -2.18 14.71
N GLU A 474 6.06 -1.44 15.21
CA GLU A 474 5.87 -0.16 15.92
C GLU A 474 6.00 1.05 14.99
N GLN A 475 5.29 1.04 13.87
CA GLN A 475 5.25 2.21 12.96
C GLN A 475 4.22 3.23 13.43
N HIS A 476 4.60 4.50 13.42
CA HIS A 476 3.72 5.62 13.68
C HIS A 476 3.82 6.66 12.56
N ALA A 477 2.74 7.36 12.28
CA ALA A 477 2.72 8.47 11.36
C ALA A 477 2.08 9.71 11.99
N SER A 478 2.80 10.82 11.94
CA SER A 478 2.22 12.14 12.19
C SER A 478 1.74 12.74 10.86
N LEU A 479 0.53 13.28 10.85
CA LEU A 479 -0.02 13.95 9.68
C LEU A 479 0.17 15.46 9.81
N SER A 480 0.66 16.10 8.75
CA SER A 480 0.80 17.56 8.72
C SER A 480 -0.51 18.27 8.41
N VAL A 481 -1.47 17.58 7.82
CA VAL A 481 -2.80 18.12 7.42
C VAL A 481 -3.89 17.07 7.50
#